data_cac9fe75dcd9d7f2c9d2ef40f213bb98
#
_entry.id   cac9fe75dcd9d7f2c9d2ef40f213bb98
#
_cell.length_a   1.000
_cell.length_b   1.000
_cell.length_c   1.000
_cell.angle_alpha   90.00
_cell.angle_beta   90.00
_cell.angle_gamma   90.00
#
_symmetry.space_group_name_H-M   'P 1'
#
loop_
_entity.id
_entity.type
_entity.pdbx_description
1 polymer ?
#
loop_
_entity_poly.entity_id
_entity_poly.type
_entity_poly.pdbx_seq_one_letter_code
_entity_poly.pdbx_strand_id
1 'polypeptide(L)'
;EDYSGDCFELVGRLNGLSCKEPKEFVEIMEMINRDLHLGLSTHEEYHVSHSKVPQKSEVVSEEPKAKSVRPYTVVQKPFTAAELAFWSKSGIGENVLKAYRTVSLKKFSSENQERKPFSCMTSVDEPMFGYMGKQHIKVYRPCSQMRFLYAGDFGDNYCFGLEQLPAKGDLLFITGGEKDVMSL
;
A
#
# COMPACT_ATOMS: atom_id res chain seq x y z
N GLU A 1 -12.46 17.09 2.51
CA GLU A 1 -11.12 17.35 3.08
C GLU A 1 -10.24 16.14 2.82
N ASP A 2 -9.17 16.33 2.05
CA ASP A 2 -8.20 15.27 1.76
C ASP A 2 -7.47 14.89 3.05
N TYR A 3 -7.66 13.65 3.47
CA TYR A 3 -7.06 13.13 4.68
C TYR A 3 -5.77 12.37 4.35
N SER A 4 -4.63 12.89 4.80
CA SER A 4 -3.38 12.14 4.81
C SER A 4 -2.78 12.21 6.20
N GLY A 5 -2.43 11.05 6.76
CA GLY A 5 -1.83 10.96 8.08
C GLY A 5 -1.45 9.52 8.40
N ASP A 6 -0.68 9.33 9.47
CA ASP A 6 -0.31 8.02 9.99
C ASP A 6 -1.31 7.54 11.08
N CYS A 7 -1.00 6.41 11.71
CA CYS A 7 -1.86 5.85 12.76
C CYS A 7 -1.97 6.76 13.98
N PHE A 8 -0.95 7.54 14.30
CA PHE A 8 -0.97 8.47 15.43
C PHE A 8 -1.89 9.65 15.13
N GLU A 9 -1.83 10.21 13.92
CA GLU A 9 -2.75 11.26 13.50
C GLU A 9 -4.22 10.79 13.47
N LEU A 10 -4.47 9.54 13.07
CA LEU A 10 -5.80 8.96 13.10
C LEU A 10 -6.33 8.89 14.54
N VAL A 11 -5.56 8.30 15.47
CA VAL A 11 -5.96 8.19 16.89
C VAL A 11 -6.11 9.57 17.51
N GLY A 12 -5.21 10.50 17.24
CA GLY A 12 -5.29 11.87 17.70
C GLY A 12 -6.60 12.53 17.31
N ARG A 13 -6.98 12.47 16.03
CA ARG A 13 -8.23 13.06 15.53
C ARG A 13 -9.48 12.43 16.13
N LEU A 14 -9.50 11.11 16.25
CA LEU A 14 -10.64 10.40 16.86
C LEU A 14 -10.88 10.83 18.32
N ASN A 15 -9.82 11.28 19.00
CA ASN A 15 -9.88 11.69 20.41
C ASN A 15 -9.74 13.21 20.61
N GLY A 16 -9.70 14.00 19.53
CA GLY A 16 -9.57 15.46 19.61
C GLY A 16 -8.17 15.94 20.05
N LEU A 17 -7.14 15.10 19.85
CA LEU A 17 -5.75 15.36 20.22
C LEU A 17 -4.89 15.66 18.98
N SER A 18 -3.80 16.43 19.16
CA SER A 18 -2.89 16.83 18.10
C SER A 18 -1.52 16.17 18.23
N CYS A 19 -1.08 15.45 17.20
CA CYS A 19 0.27 14.88 17.15
C CYS A 19 1.39 15.94 17.13
N LYS A 20 1.06 17.21 16.92
CA LYS A 20 2.00 18.33 16.92
C LYS A 20 2.33 18.84 18.32
N GLU A 21 1.47 18.55 19.29
CA GLU A 21 1.65 18.94 20.68
C GLU A 21 2.31 17.80 21.46
N PRO A 22 3.53 17.99 22.00
CA PRO A 22 4.29 16.90 22.63
C PRO A 22 3.54 16.16 23.75
N LYS A 23 2.75 16.87 24.55
CA LYS A 23 1.97 16.27 25.63
C LYS A 23 0.83 15.40 25.09
N GLU A 24 0.11 15.90 24.12
CA GLU A 24 -1.00 15.19 23.48
C GLU A 24 -0.49 13.98 22.67
N PHE A 25 0.69 14.09 22.07
CA PHE A 25 1.31 12.95 21.38
C PHE A 25 1.68 11.81 22.34
N VAL A 26 2.16 12.13 23.55
CA VAL A 26 2.41 11.12 24.59
C VAL A 26 1.09 10.43 24.98
N GLU A 27 0.02 11.19 25.15
CA GLU A 27 -1.31 10.65 25.45
C GLU A 27 -1.83 9.73 24.34
N ILE A 28 -1.64 10.11 23.08
CA ILE A 28 -1.95 9.26 21.92
C ILE A 28 -1.17 7.94 21.99
N MET A 29 0.13 7.99 22.28
CA MET A 29 0.96 6.79 22.40
C MET A 29 0.51 5.89 23.57
N GLU A 30 0.14 6.47 24.70
CA GLU A 30 -0.38 5.73 25.85
C GLU A 30 -1.71 5.06 25.54
N MET A 31 -2.60 5.73 24.81
CA MET A 31 -3.86 5.16 24.35
C MET A 31 -3.61 3.96 23.44
N ILE A 32 -2.74 4.08 22.44
CA ILE A 32 -2.37 2.99 21.52
C ILE A 32 -1.75 1.82 22.30
N ASN A 33 -0.82 2.10 23.21
CA ASN A 33 -0.18 1.08 24.03
C ASN A 33 -1.19 0.31 24.88
N ARG A 34 -2.12 1.01 25.52
CA ARG A 34 -3.18 0.42 26.33
C ARG A 34 -4.14 -0.40 25.47
N ASP A 35 -4.66 0.16 24.39
CA ASP A 35 -5.73 -0.44 23.60
C ASP A 35 -5.26 -1.66 22.79
N LEU A 36 -3.98 -1.65 22.37
CA LEU A 36 -3.35 -2.78 21.68
C LEU A 36 -2.58 -3.73 22.61
N HIS A 37 -2.58 -3.46 23.94
CA HIS A 37 -1.87 -4.26 24.96
C HIS A 37 -0.39 -4.51 24.63
N LEU A 38 0.30 -3.46 24.12
CA LEU A 38 1.68 -3.59 23.65
C LEU A 38 2.70 -3.78 24.76
N GLY A 39 2.38 -3.44 26.00
CA GLY A 39 3.26 -3.58 27.16
C GLY A 39 4.48 -2.67 27.12
N LEU A 40 4.43 -1.57 26.36
CA LEU A 40 5.52 -0.61 26.30
C LEU A 40 5.60 0.19 27.59
N SER A 41 6.80 0.31 28.19
CA SER A 41 7.03 1.13 29.37
C SER A 41 6.99 2.62 28.99
N THR A 42 6.13 3.39 29.66
CA THR A 42 6.01 4.85 29.45
C THR A 42 6.94 5.67 30.37
N HIS A 43 7.78 5.01 31.19
CA HIS A 43 8.56 5.64 32.26
C HIS A 43 10.08 5.64 32.05
N GLU A 44 10.58 5.65 30.84
CA GLU A 44 11.96 6.05 30.60
C GLU A 44 12.00 7.53 30.17
N GLU A 45 12.72 8.37 30.93
CA GLU A 45 13.00 9.74 30.52
C GLU A 45 13.74 9.75 29.19
N TYR A 46 13.00 9.90 28.10
CA TYR A 46 13.59 10.13 26.80
C TYR A 46 14.20 11.53 26.79
N HIS A 47 15.51 11.61 26.95
CA HIS A 47 16.27 12.78 26.53
C HIS A 47 16.16 12.93 25.01
N VAL A 48 15.16 13.71 24.57
CA VAL A 48 15.03 14.08 23.16
C VAL A 48 16.22 14.98 22.82
N SER A 49 17.23 14.38 22.21
CA SER A 49 18.23 15.13 21.48
C SER A 49 17.54 15.84 20.33
N HIS A 50 17.38 17.15 20.43
CA HIS A 50 16.86 17.99 19.37
C HIS A 50 17.82 17.98 18.17
N SER A 51 17.77 16.95 17.35
CA SER A 51 18.26 17.06 15.97
C SER A 51 17.29 17.99 15.25
N LYS A 52 17.80 19.15 14.80
CA LYS A 52 17.05 20.15 14.04
C LYS A 52 16.33 19.46 12.88
N VAL A 53 15.01 19.35 13.01
CA VAL A 53 14.14 19.00 11.90
C VAL A 53 14.34 20.10 10.85
N PRO A 54 14.65 19.78 9.59
CA PRO A 54 14.72 20.79 8.55
C PRO A 54 13.36 21.48 8.49
N GLN A 55 13.34 22.80 8.68
CA GLN A 55 12.13 23.59 8.49
C GLN A 55 11.65 23.33 7.05
N LYS A 56 10.44 22.78 6.97
CA LYS A 56 9.74 22.62 5.71
C LYS A 56 9.52 24.01 5.15
N SER A 57 10.27 24.36 4.09
CA SER A 57 10.03 25.56 3.31
C SER A 57 8.55 25.64 2.95
N GLU A 58 7.99 26.86 3.01
CA GLU A 58 6.60 27.20 2.70
C GLU A 58 6.11 26.42 1.50
N VAL A 59 5.00 25.69 1.70
CA VAL A 59 4.29 25.02 0.64
C VAL A 59 3.68 26.11 -0.22
N VAL A 60 4.38 26.47 -1.29
CA VAL A 60 3.75 27.13 -2.43
C VAL A 60 2.64 26.19 -2.87
N SER A 61 1.42 26.64 -2.82
CA SER A 61 0.24 25.95 -3.34
C SER A 61 0.42 25.76 -4.84
N GLU A 62 1.09 24.68 -5.23
CA GLU A 62 1.06 24.23 -6.62
C GLU A 62 -0.38 23.78 -6.92
N GLU A 63 -0.97 24.38 -7.93
CA GLU A 63 -2.22 23.86 -8.51
C GLU A 63 -2.11 22.36 -8.74
N PRO A 64 -3.17 21.56 -8.52
CA PRO A 64 -3.12 20.13 -8.68
C PRO A 64 -2.70 19.80 -10.11
N LYS A 65 -1.44 19.43 -10.30
CA LYS A 65 -0.94 18.92 -11.58
C LYS A 65 -1.82 17.73 -11.94
N ALA A 66 -2.54 17.82 -13.05
CA ALA A 66 -3.34 16.73 -13.58
C ALA A 66 -2.49 15.45 -13.54
N LYS A 67 -2.91 14.45 -12.74
CA LYS A 67 -2.21 13.18 -12.62
C LYS A 67 -2.11 12.57 -14.01
N SER A 68 -0.93 12.57 -14.59
CA SER A 68 -0.73 12.08 -15.94
C SER A 68 -0.84 10.56 -15.93
N VAL A 69 -1.98 10.06 -16.39
CA VAL A 69 -2.23 8.63 -16.56
C VAL A 69 -1.16 8.01 -17.44
N ARG A 70 -0.50 6.95 -16.95
CA ARG A 70 0.52 6.23 -17.72
C ARG A 70 -0.15 5.11 -18.51
N PRO A 71 -0.06 5.11 -19.85
CA PRO A 71 -0.58 4.02 -20.65
C PRO A 71 0.17 2.73 -20.34
N TYR A 72 -0.52 1.60 -20.45
CA TYR A 72 0.12 0.30 -20.25
C TYR A 72 -0.48 -0.77 -21.15
N THR A 73 0.31 -1.79 -21.40
CA THR A 73 -0.14 -3.03 -22.04
C THR A 73 0.39 -4.23 -21.25
N VAL A 74 -0.41 -5.29 -21.16
CA VAL A 74 -0.04 -6.53 -20.46
C VAL A 74 -0.29 -7.73 -21.36
N VAL A 75 0.60 -8.71 -21.26
CA VAL A 75 0.38 -10.05 -21.78
C VAL A 75 0.28 -10.98 -20.59
N GLN A 76 -0.91 -11.53 -20.39
CA GLN A 76 -1.16 -12.49 -19.33
C GLN A 76 -0.72 -13.90 -19.76
N LYS A 77 -0.49 -14.77 -18.80
CA LYS A 77 -0.27 -16.19 -18.99
C LYS A 77 -0.95 -16.98 -17.87
N PRO A 78 -1.22 -18.28 -18.04
CA PRO A 78 -1.63 -19.13 -16.94
C PRO A 78 -0.58 -19.14 -15.83
N PHE A 79 -1.04 -19.29 -14.57
CA PHE A 79 -0.13 -19.53 -13.44
C PHE A 79 0.62 -20.84 -13.65
N THR A 80 1.91 -20.82 -13.39
CA THR A 80 2.72 -22.03 -13.32
C THR A 80 2.57 -22.69 -11.94
N ALA A 81 2.91 -23.97 -11.81
CA ALA A 81 2.89 -24.66 -10.52
C ALA A 81 3.80 -23.97 -9.47
N ALA A 82 4.95 -23.44 -9.91
CA ALA A 82 5.87 -22.70 -9.02
C ALA A 82 5.26 -21.38 -8.54
N GLU A 83 4.53 -20.66 -9.39
CA GLU A 83 3.83 -19.42 -9.02
C GLU A 83 2.67 -19.70 -8.06
N LEU A 84 1.91 -20.76 -8.27
CA LEU A 84 0.86 -21.19 -7.33
C LEU A 84 1.46 -21.61 -5.98
N ALA A 85 2.57 -22.32 -5.98
CA ALA A 85 3.29 -22.68 -4.76
C ALA A 85 3.85 -21.44 -4.02
N PHE A 86 4.26 -20.39 -4.76
CA PHE A 86 4.65 -19.11 -4.16
C PHE A 86 3.48 -18.46 -3.40
N TRP A 87 2.29 -18.41 -3.98
CA TRP A 87 1.11 -17.83 -3.36
C TRP A 87 0.59 -18.67 -2.19
N SER A 88 0.61 -20.01 -2.32
CA SER A 88 0.14 -20.93 -1.28
C SER A 88 0.95 -20.85 0.02
N LYS A 89 2.22 -20.43 -0.03
CA LYS A 89 3.03 -20.15 1.18
C LYS A 89 2.42 -19.08 2.09
N SER A 90 1.56 -18.24 1.55
CA SER A 90 0.83 -17.20 2.30
C SER A 90 -0.67 -17.53 2.44
N GLY A 91 -1.05 -18.80 2.26
CA GLY A 91 -2.45 -19.22 2.34
C GLY A 91 -3.32 -18.80 1.14
N ILE A 92 -2.73 -18.20 0.10
CA ILE A 92 -3.48 -17.65 -1.03
C ILE A 92 -3.64 -18.72 -2.11
N GLY A 93 -4.86 -19.22 -2.27
CA GLY A 93 -5.23 -20.18 -3.30
C GLY A 93 -5.72 -19.52 -4.59
N GLU A 94 -5.90 -20.33 -5.65
CA GLU A 94 -6.36 -19.86 -6.96
C GLU A 94 -7.69 -19.11 -6.92
N ASN A 95 -8.63 -19.54 -6.07
CA ASN A 95 -9.92 -18.89 -5.91
C ASN A 95 -9.76 -17.44 -5.38
N VAL A 96 -8.83 -17.24 -4.44
CA VAL A 96 -8.51 -15.92 -3.91
C VAL A 96 -7.86 -15.06 -4.99
N LEU A 97 -6.86 -15.58 -5.70
CA LEU A 97 -6.21 -14.87 -6.82
C LEU A 97 -7.25 -14.40 -7.85
N LYS A 98 -8.20 -15.27 -8.20
CA LYS A 98 -9.29 -14.94 -9.13
C LYS A 98 -10.23 -13.88 -8.56
N ALA A 99 -10.65 -14.00 -7.30
CA ALA A 99 -11.56 -13.06 -6.64
C ALA A 99 -10.98 -11.65 -6.59
N TYR A 100 -9.66 -11.54 -6.37
CA TYR A 100 -8.94 -10.28 -6.33
C TYR A 100 -8.32 -9.87 -7.69
N ARG A 101 -8.73 -10.50 -8.79
CA ARG A 101 -8.26 -10.21 -10.15
C ARG A 101 -6.73 -10.17 -10.25
N THR A 102 -6.06 -11.05 -9.49
CA THR A 102 -4.62 -11.23 -9.56
C THR A 102 -4.28 -12.20 -10.69
N VAL A 103 -3.39 -11.79 -11.57
CA VAL A 103 -3.01 -12.55 -12.77
C VAL A 103 -1.51 -12.78 -12.86
N SER A 104 -1.08 -13.86 -13.50
CA SER A 104 0.31 -14.03 -13.89
C SER A 104 0.59 -13.33 -15.21
N LEU A 105 1.68 -12.57 -15.28
CA LEU A 105 2.06 -11.76 -16.43
C LEU A 105 3.26 -12.38 -17.15
N LYS A 106 3.17 -12.46 -18.49
CA LYS A 106 4.30 -12.75 -19.35
C LYS A 106 5.09 -11.49 -19.68
N LYS A 107 4.39 -10.39 -19.93
CA LYS A 107 4.99 -9.09 -20.30
C LYS A 107 4.16 -7.95 -19.72
N PHE A 108 4.84 -6.92 -19.27
CA PHE A 108 4.27 -5.62 -18.94
C PHE A 108 5.04 -4.54 -19.70
N SER A 109 4.33 -3.60 -20.31
CA SER A 109 4.92 -2.44 -20.99
C SER A 109 4.19 -1.17 -20.58
N SER A 110 4.93 -0.10 -20.34
CA SER A 110 4.41 1.20 -19.93
C SER A 110 5.45 2.30 -20.21
N GLU A 111 5.23 3.50 -19.69
CA GLU A 111 6.16 4.61 -19.72
C GLU A 111 6.72 4.88 -18.32
N ASN A 112 8.00 5.27 -18.25
CA ASN A 112 8.63 5.69 -17.01
C ASN A 112 8.21 7.13 -16.64
N GLN A 113 8.81 7.69 -15.59
CA GLN A 113 8.51 9.07 -15.15
C GLN A 113 8.87 10.12 -16.21
N GLU A 114 9.87 9.85 -17.07
CA GLU A 114 10.30 10.71 -18.16
C GLU A 114 9.51 10.47 -19.47
N ARG A 115 8.40 9.74 -19.42
CA ARG A 115 7.60 9.34 -20.57
C ARG A 115 8.35 8.50 -21.62
N LYS A 116 9.44 7.86 -21.22
CA LYS A 116 10.16 6.91 -22.07
C LYS A 116 9.52 5.53 -21.97
N PRO A 117 9.27 4.84 -23.09
CA PRO A 117 8.70 3.50 -23.08
C PRO A 117 9.68 2.50 -22.45
N PHE A 118 9.15 1.59 -21.66
CA PHE A 118 9.89 0.45 -21.11
C PHE A 118 9.03 -0.80 -21.08
N SER A 119 9.66 -1.96 -21.02
CA SER A 119 8.96 -3.22 -20.84
C SER A 119 9.73 -4.18 -19.92
N CYS A 120 8.97 -4.97 -19.18
CA CYS A 120 9.47 -6.06 -18.36
C CYS A 120 8.89 -7.38 -18.84
N MET A 121 9.68 -8.43 -18.80
CA MET A 121 9.25 -9.79 -19.10
C MET A 121 9.49 -10.68 -17.89
N THR A 122 8.59 -11.63 -17.65
CA THR A 122 8.80 -12.67 -16.64
C THR A 122 9.85 -13.66 -17.09
N SER A 123 10.56 -14.24 -16.12
CA SER A 123 11.41 -15.42 -16.30
C SER A 123 11.04 -16.48 -15.26
N VAL A 124 11.73 -17.61 -15.25
CA VAL A 124 11.52 -18.65 -14.25
C VAL A 124 11.87 -18.14 -12.86
N ASP A 125 12.96 -17.37 -12.76
CA ASP A 125 13.50 -16.86 -11.48
C ASP A 125 12.88 -15.52 -11.07
N GLU A 126 12.28 -14.80 -12.03
CA GLU A 126 11.62 -13.51 -11.79
C GLU A 126 10.15 -13.55 -12.21
N PRO A 127 9.27 -14.16 -11.42
CA PRO A 127 7.84 -14.15 -11.69
C PRO A 127 7.28 -12.73 -11.58
N MET A 128 6.23 -12.48 -12.35
CA MET A 128 5.57 -11.18 -12.37
C MET A 128 4.06 -11.36 -12.31
N PHE A 129 3.43 -10.66 -11.37
CA PHE A 129 2.00 -10.71 -11.13
C PHE A 129 1.37 -9.33 -11.32
N GLY A 130 0.11 -9.29 -11.71
CA GLY A 130 -0.65 -8.04 -11.85
C GLY A 130 -1.89 -8.07 -10.98
N TYR A 131 -2.05 -7.05 -10.13
CA TYR A 131 -3.32 -6.73 -9.49
C TYR A 131 -4.10 -5.83 -10.44
N MET A 132 -5.14 -6.41 -11.07
CA MET A 132 -5.89 -5.75 -12.13
C MET A 132 -7.04 -4.93 -11.57
N GLY A 133 -6.96 -3.60 -11.69
CA GLY A 133 -8.09 -2.70 -11.46
C GLY A 133 -8.92 -2.46 -12.73
N LYS A 134 -9.92 -1.58 -12.66
CA LYS A 134 -10.75 -1.20 -13.80
C LYS A 134 -9.98 -0.45 -14.89
N GLN A 135 -9.13 0.50 -14.47
CA GLN A 135 -8.37 1.38 -15.36
C GLN A 135 -6.88 1.46 -14.98
N HIS A 136 -6.43 0.59 -14.07
CA HIS A 136 -5.05 0.56 -13.59
C HIS A 136 -4.55 -0.86 -13.39
N ILE A 137 -3.25 -0.96 -13.25
CA ILE A 137 -2.56 -2.17 -12.82
C ILE A 137 -1.45 -1.81 -11.84
N LYS A 138 -1.37 -2.58 -10.75
CA LYS A 138 -0.17 -2.64 -9.91
C LYS A 138 0.53 -3.96 -10.20
N VAL A 139 1.76 -3.88 -10.71
CA VAL A 139 2.57 -5.05 -11.02
C VAL A 139 3.45 -5.38 -9.81
N TYR A 140 3.44 -6.65 -9.39
CA TYR A 140 4.24 -7.17 -8.31
C TYR A 140 5.32 -8.12 -8.86
N ARG A 141 6.58 -7.81 -8.55
CA ARG A 141 7.78 -8.53 -8.95
C ARG A 141 8.57 -8.94 -7.70
N PRO A 142 8.23 -10.07 -7.06
CA PRO A 142 8.76 -10.43 -5.73
C PRO A 142 10.28 -10.54 -5.67
N CYS A 143 10.93 -10.96 -6.76
CA CYS A 143 12.38 -11.22 -6.82
C CYS A 143 13.18 -10.03 -7.40
N SER A 144 12.54 -8.96 -7.85
CA SER A 144 13.19 -7.78 -8.43
C SER A 144 13.50 -6.71 -7.38
N GLN A 145 14.56 -5.93 -7.57
CA GLN A 145 14.85 -4.75 -6.75
C GLN A 145 13.69 -3.76 -6.78
N MET A 146 13.14 -3.49 -7.98
CA MET A 146 11.92 -2.71 -8.13
C MET A 146 10.71 -3.65 -8.06
N ARG A 147 10.23 -3.88 -6.85
CA ARG A 147 9.17 -4.86 -6.58
C ARG A 147 7.81 -4.46 -7.11
N PHE A 148 7.53 -3.17 -7.23
CA PHE A 148 6.22 -2.67 -7.64
C PHE A 148 6.32 -1.67 -8.78
N LEU A 149 5.44 -1.83 -9.78
CA LEU A 149 5.24 -0.89 -10.86
C LEU A 149 3.76 -0.52 -10.91
N TYR A 150 3.48 0.73 -11.26
CA TYR A 150 2.14 1.29 -11.26
C TYR A 150 1.86 1.92 -12.62
N ALA A 151 0.72 1.60 -13.23
CA ALA A 151 0.30 2.20 -14.50
C ALA A 151 -1.23 2.27 -14.59
N GLY A 152 -1.74 3.15 -15.45
CA GLY A 152 -3.14 3.46 -15.55
C GLY A 152 -3.61 4.48 -14.53
N ASP A 153 -4.91 4.59 -14.35
CA ASP A 153 -5.56 5.52 -13.44
C ASP A 153 -6.02 4.83 -12.15
N PHE A 154 -5.39 5.13 -11.03
CA PHE A 154 -5.75 4.62 -9.71
C PHE A 154 -6.88 5.41 -9.06
N GLY A 155 -7.23 6.59 -9.61
CA GLY A 155 -8.14 7.51 -8.95
C GLY A 155 -7.56 8.06 -7.63
N ASP A 156 -8.39 8.80 -6.88
CA ASP A 156 -7.97 9.41 -5.61
C ASP A 156 -8.19 8.49 -4.40
N ASN A 157 -9.10 7.53 -4.52
CA ASN A 157 -9.54 6.65 -3.44
C ASN A 157 -9.20 5.16 -3.70
N TYR A 158 -8.02 4.87 -4.23
CA TYR A 158 -7.62 3.50 -4.43
C TYR A 158 -7.52 2.74 -3.11
N CYS A 159 -8.34 1.71 -2.97
CA CYS A 159 -8.31 0.79 -1.84
C CYS A 159 -8.48 -0.64 -2.38
N PHE A 160 -7.43 -1.44 -2.25
CA PHE A 160 -7.47 -2.84 -2.68
C PHE A 160 -8.33 -3.66 -1.72
N GLY A 161 -9.15 -4.52 -2.27
CA GLY A 161 -10.04 -5.39 -1.48
C GLY A 161 -11.39 -4.77 -1.15
N LEU A 162 -11.61 -3.48 -1.41
CA LEU A 162 -12.89 -2.83 -1.09
C LEU A 162 -14.08 -3.45 -1.82
N GLU A 163 -13.90 -3.86 -3.08
CA GLU A 163 -14.96 -4.50 -3.89
C GLU A 163 -15.33 -5.92 -3.39
N GLN A 164 -14.47 -6.55 -2.58
CA GLN A 164 -14.66 -7.89 -2.01
C GLN A 164 -15.33 -7.86 -0.64
N LEU A 165 -15.44 -6.68 -0.01
CA LEU A 165 -16.06 -6.56 1.29
C LEU A 165 -17.56 -6.85 1.21
N PRO A 166 -18.12 -7.62 2.18
CA PRO A 166 -19.55 -7.75 2.31
C PRO A 166 -20.18 -6.42 2.71
N ALA A 167 -21.47 -6.25 2.41
CA ALA A 167 -22.20 -5.03 2.76
C ALA A 167 -22.30 -4.78 4.28
N LYS A 168 -22.13 -5.84 5.09
CA LYS A 168 -22.11 -5.80 6.56
C LYS A 168 -21.12 -6.82 7.10
N GLY A 169 -20.47 -6.52 8.20
CA GLY A 169 -19.56 -7.41 8.93
C GLY A 169 -19.35 -6.90 10.35
N ASP A 170 -18.93 -7.79 11.24
CA ASP A 170 -18.66 -7.45 12.65
C ASP A 170 -17.25 -6.92 12.85
N LEU A 171 -16.35 -7.25 11.92
CA LEU A 171 -14.93 -6.86 11.96
C LEU A 171 -14.48 -6.41 10.57
N LEU A 172 -13.68 -5.34 10.52
CA LEU A 172 -12.96 -4.87 9.36
C LEU A 172 -11.45 -4.92 9.64
N PHE A 173 -10.71 -5.70 8.83
CA PHE A 173 -9.26 -5.70 8.86
C PHE A 173 -8.70 -4.69 7.87
N ILE A 174 -7.81 -3.82 8.33
CA ILE A 174 -7.07 -2.86 7.50
C ILE A 174 -5.61 -3.24 7.57
N THR A 175 -4.98 -3.45 6.41
CA THR A 175 -3.59 -3.90 6.31
C THR A 175 -2.84 -3.17 5.18
N GLY A 176 -1.52 -3.30 5.15
CA GLY A 176 -0.65 -2.44 4.35
C GLY A 176 -0.39 -2.88 2.90
N GLY A 177 -0.86 -4.05 2.47
CA GLY A 177 -0.53 -4.55 1.13
C GLY A 177 -1.54 -5.51 0.54
N GLU A 178 -1.58 -5.60 -0.80
CA GLU A 178 -2.52 -6.46 -1.52
C GLU A 178 -2.37 -7.94 -1.15
N LYS A 179 -1.12 -8.38 -0.97
CA LYS A 179 -0.83 -9.76 -0.57
C LYS A 179 -1.39 -10.06 0.82
N ASP A 180 -1.26 -9.11 1.75
CA ASP A 180 -1.73 -9.26 3.12
C ASP A 180 -3.28 -9.30 3.16
N VAL A 181 -3.94 -8.44 2.35
CA VAL A 181 -5.41 -8.49 2.19
C VAL A 181 -5.89 -9.84 1.68
N MET A 182 -5.16 -10.45 0.74
CA MET A 182 -5.54 -11.74 0.17
C MET A 182 -5.25 -12.93 1.09
N SER A 183 -4.40 -12.76 2.11
CA SER A 183 -4.01 -13.83 3.06
C SER A 183 -4.86 -13.87 4.32
N LEU A 184 -5.74 -12.88 4.51
CA LEU A 184 -6.72 -12.80 5.61
C LEU A 184 -7.99 -13.55 5.28
#